data_d0861cdfe2bbc7377db1d421a8a13946
#
_entry.id   d0861cdfe2bbc7377db1d421a8a13946
#
_cell.length_a   1.000
_cell.length_b   1.000
_cell.length_c   1.000
_cell.angle_alpha   90.00
_cell.angle_beta   90.00
_cell.angle_gamma   90.00
#
_symmetry.space_group_name_H-M   'P 1'
#
loop_
_entity.id
_entity.type
_entity.pdbx_description
1 polymer ?
#
loop_
_entity_poly.entity_id
_entity_poly.type
_entity_poly.pdbx_seq_one_letter_code
_entity_poly.pdbx_strand_id
1 'polypeptide(L)'
;MERHVIIGTAGHIDHGKTTLIKALTGRDTDRLKEEKARGITIDLGFTWMDLTDGERVGILDVPGHEKFISEMTAGVVGMELVHLVIAEVEGVMPQTREHLAILRLLGVENILVVLNKCDLVDEEWLEMVEQQICEEMQQLFTVGQRNDQVEDKLEYNVDIVRVSAKSGAGIEELRSQILKCVKKQKEMWKIPAFPRLPVDRVFSIKGSGTVVTGTLLDGKIHSGDRVMIYPQQTSCRVRGVQVHEQEAEACEAGQRSALNLVQTDRRQSSDGKFVYRGNVIAPEGSMKVSRYVNAKLTLLTQ
;
A
#
# COMPACT_ATOMS: atom_id res chain seq x y z
N MET A 1 19.40 -5.18 -8.95
CA MET A 1 18.58 -4.59 -7.88
C MET A 1 17.35 -5.44 -7.77
N GLU A 2 17.12 -6.04 -6.65
CA GLU A 2 15.85 -6.71 -6.38
C GLU A 2 14.81 -5.64 -6.03
N ARG A 3 13.61 -5.78 -6.58
CA ARG A 3 12.45 -5.00 -6.20
C ARG A 3 11.55 -5.85 -5.33
N HIS A 4 11.14 -5.30 -4.22
CA HIS A 4 10.17 -5.93 -3.32
C HIS A 4 8.77 -5.37 -3.62
N VAL A 5 7.80 -6.26 -3.68
CA VAL A 5 6.41 -5.89 -3.93
C VAL A 5 5.71 -5.61 -2.61
N ILE A 6 4.95 -4.53 -2.56
CA ILE A 6 4.05 -4.24 -1.44
C ILE A 6 2.62 -4.50 -1.88
N ILE A 7 1.94 -5.31 -1.08
CA ILE A 7 0.54 -5.66 -1.22
C ILE A 7 -0.26 -4.80 -0.25
N GLY A 8 -1.24 -4.06 -0.74
CA GLY A 8 -2.19 -3.33 0.10
C GLY A 8 -3.52 -4.05 0.22
N THR A 9 -4.28 -3.80 1.28
CA THR A 9 -5.70 -4.17 1.34
C THR A 9 -6.60 -3.00 1.02
N ALA A 10 -7.78 -3.26 0.47
CA ALA A 10 -8.85 -2.30 0.27
C ALA A 10 -10.20 -2.99 0.50
N GLY A 11 -11.26 -2.24 0.69
CA GLY A 11 -12.61 -2.77 0.87
C GLY A 11 -13.29 -2.21 2.12
N HIS A 12 -14.57 -2.52 2.25
CA HIS A 12 -15.45 -2.02 3.31
C HIS A 12 -14.98 -2.42 4.71
N ILE A 13 -15.46 -1.68 5.73
CA ILE A 13 -15.34 -2.07 7.13
C ILE A 13 -15.99 -3.46 7.32
N ASP A 14 -15.50 -4.27 8.23
CA ASP A 14 -16.00 -5.62 8.57
C ASP A 14 -15.95 -6.68 7.44
N HIS A 15 -15.41 -6.36 6.27
CA HIS A 15 -15.16 -7.34 5.21
C HIS A 15 -14.02 -8.32 5.53
N GLY A 16 -13.32 -8.11 6.66
CA GLY A 16 -12.33 -9.05 7.17
C GLY A 16 -10.93 -8.87 6.63
N LYS A 17 -10.52 -7.65 6.23
CA LYS A 17 -9.17 -7.34 5.75
C LYS A 17 -8.08 -7.78 6.73
N THR A 18 -8.14 -7.32 7.96
CA THR A 18 -7.17 -7.68 9.03
C THR A 18 -7.20 -9.16 9.35
N THR A 19 -8.40 -9.79 9.35
CA THR A 19 -8.54 -11.23 9.55
C THR A 19 -7.89 -12.02 8.42
N LEU A 20 -8.04 -11.58 7.17
CA LEU A 20 -7.39 -12.16 6.01
C LEU A 20 -5.86 -12.08 6.12
N ILE A 21 -5.34 -10.91 6.47
CA ILE A 21 -3.89 -10.73 6.68
C ILE A 21 -3.38 -11.67 7.77
N LYS A 22 -4.13 -11.80 8.87
CA LYS A 22 -3.77 -12.73 9.96
C LYS A 22 -3.78 -14.19 9.49
N ALA A 23 -4.74 -14.59 8.64
CA ALA A 23 -4.78 -15.94 8.06
C ALA A 23 -3.59 -16.19 7.12
N LEU A 24 -3.19 -15.18 6.34
CA LEU A 24 -2.05 -15.25 5.43
C LEU A 24 -0.69 -15.25 6.15
N THR A 25 -0.53 -14.47 7.21
CA THR A 25 0.80 -14.15 7.80
C THR A 25 1.00 -14.74 9.20
N GLY A 26 -0.08 -15.16 9.85
CA GLY A 26 -0.08 -15.54 11.28
C GLY A 26 0.06 -14.35 12.24
N ARG A 27 0.09 -13.10 11.73
CA ARG A 27 0.32 -11.89 12.53
C ARG A 27 -0.90 -10.99 12.52
N ASP A 28 -1.11 -10.32 13.65
CA ASP A 28 -2.18 -9.35 13.86
C ASP A 28 -1.62 -7.94 13.60
N THR A 29 -2.24 -7.20 12.67
CA THR A 29 -1.82 -5.85 12.29
C THR A 29 -2.42 -4.77 13.19
N ASP A 30 -3.49 -5.06 13.93
CA ASP A 30 -4.10 -4.14 14.88
C ASP A 30 -3.21 -4.00 16.13
N ARG A 31 -2.58 -2.84 16.28
CA ARG A 31 -1.62 -2.55 17.35
C ARG A 31 -2.21 -1.69 18.46
N LEU A 32 -3.17 -0.85 18.14
CA LEU A 32 -3.78 0.06 19.09
C LEU A 32 -4.80 -0.67 19.97
N LYS A 33 -4.84 -0.33 21.25
CA LYS A 33 -5.85 -0.89 22.17
C LYS A 33 -7.27 -0.54 21.71
N GLU A 34 -7.44 0.61 21.09
CA GLU A 34 -8.70 1.09 20.57
C GLU A 34 -9.16 0.28 19.35
N GLU A 35 -8.26 -0.11 18.45
CA GLU A 35 -8.54 -1.01 17.32
C GLU A 35 -9.07 -2.35 17.82
N LYS A 36 -8.37 -2.96 18.77
CA LYS A 36 -8.77 -4.24 19.37
C LYS A 36 -10.09 -4.17 20.14
N ALA A 37 -10.36 -3.04 20.80
CA ALA A 37 -11.59 -2.85 21.55
C ALA A 37 -12.81 -2.61 20.65
N ARG A 38 -12.62 -1.95 19.51
CA ARG A 38 -13.67 -1.61 18.54
C ARG A 38 -13.79 -2.61 17.40
N GLY A 39 -12.78 -3.47 17.18
CA GLY A 39 -12.70 -4.42 16.06
C GLY A 39 -12.51 -3.73 14.72
N ILE A 40 -11.99 -2.49 14.69
CA ILE A 40 -11.77 -1.71 13.46
C ILE A 40 -10.33 -1.21 13.39
N THR A 41 -9.72 -1.30 12.23
CA THR A 41 -8.40 -0.72 11.95
C THR A 41 -8.52 0.80 11.82
N ILE A 42 -7.70 1.54 12.57
CA ILE A 42 -7.70 3.01 12.61
C ILE A 42 -6.47 3.58 11.90
N ASP A 43 -5.31 3.00 12.16
CA ASP A 43 -4.03 3.41 11.59
C ASP A 43 -3.54 2.34 10.59
N LEU A 44 -2.59 2.71 9.73
CA LEU A 44 -1.99 1.75 8.78
C LEU A 44 -1.33 0.59 9.54
N GLY A 45 -1.81 -0.62 9.33
CA GLY A 45 -1.16 -1.84 9.78
C GLY A 45 -0.05 -2.25 8.82
N PHE A 46 1.03 -2.80 9.31
CA PHE A 46 2.10 -3.32 8.46
C PHE A 46 2.61 -4.66 8.94
N THR A 47 2.79 -5.58 7.99
CA THR A 47 3.38 -6.90 8.20
C THR A 47 4.08 -7.38 6.93
N TRP A 48 4.51 -8.64 6.91
CA TRP A 48 5.11 -9.27 5.74
C TRP A 48 4.74 -10.75 5.67
N MET A 49 4.90 -11.32 4.50
CA MET A 49 4.68 -12.73 4.22
C MET A 49 5.83 -13.27 3.38
N ASP A 50 6.29 -14.47 3.72
CA ASP A 50 7.22 -15.22 2.88
C ASP A 50 6.41 -16.06 1.87
N LEU A 51 6.73 -15.92 0.58
CA LEU A 51 6.14 -16.70 -0.50
C LEU A 51 6.81 -18.07 -0.60
N THR A 52 6.19 -18.98 -1.33
CA THR A 52 6.67 -20.38 -1.46
C THR A 52 8.03 -20.51 -2.17
N ASP A 53 8.45 -19.51 -2.91
CA ASP A 53 9.77 -19.44 -3.55
C ASP A 53 10.84 -18.76 -2.66
N GLY A 54 10.49 -18.44 -1.41
CA GLY A 54 11.37 -17.80 -0.44
C GLY A 54 11.44 -16.28 -0.55
N GLU A 55 10.71 -15.69 -1.49
CA GLU A 55 10.60 -14.25 -1.58
C GLU A 55 9.74 -13.67 -0.47
N ARG A 56 10.12 -12.51 0.05
CA ARG A 56 9.35 -11.77 1.07
C ARG A 56 8.64 -10.58 0.46
N VAL A 57 7.32 -10.49 0.70
CA VAL A 57 6.49 -9.35 0.31
C VAL A 57 5.99 -8.59 1.53
N GLY A 58 5.97 -7.26 1.43
CA GLY A 58 5.36 -6.41 2.43
C GLY A 58 3.84 -6.41 2.28
N ILE A 59 3.11 -6.35 3.40
CA ILE A 59 1.66 -6.24 3.42
C ILE A 59 1.28 -5.00 4.22
N LEU A 60 0.43 -4.17 3.63
CA LEU A 60 -0.10 -2.96 4.23
C LEU A 60 -1.60 -3.10 4.44
N ASP A 61 -2.00 -3.11 5.71
CA ASP A 61 -3.42 -3.14 6.10
C ASP A 61 -3.95 -1.72 6.21
N VAL A 62 -4.92 -1.38 5.38
CA VAL A 62 -5.52 -0.05 5.41
C VAL A 62 -6.88 -0.07 6.10
N PRO A 63 -7.20 1.00 6.86
CA PRO A 63 -8.52 1.12 7.46
C PRO A 63 -9.61 1.18 6.40
N GLY A 64 -10.76 0.54 6.69
CA GLY A 64 -11.90 0.47 5.77
C GLY A 64 -12.93 1.58 5.94
N HIS A 65 -12.83 2.39 6.99
CA HIS A 65 -13.84 3.39 7.32
C HIS A 65 -13.55 4.73 6.63
N GLU A 66 -14.59 5.39 6.09
CA GLU A 66 -14.51 6.69 5.40
C GLU A 66 -13.73 7.79 6.14
N LYS A 67 -13.82 7.80 7.49
CA LYS A 67 -13.09 8.76 8.32
C LYS A 67 -11.57 8.65 8.21
N PHE A 68 -11.07 7.53 7.70
CA PHE A 68 -9.63 7.23 7.60
C PHE A 68 -9.13 7.19 6.16
N ILE A 69 -9.84 7.80 5.21
CA ILE A 69 -9.42 7.90 3.81
C ILE A 69 -8.03 8.55 3.66
N SER A 70 -7.71 9.54 4.51
CA SER A 70 -6.37 10.15 4.51
C SER A 70 -5.26 9.17 4.89
N GLU A 71 -5.54 8.23 5.79
CA GLU A 71 -4.62 7.16 6.16
C GLU A 71 -4.47 6.16 5.02
N MET A 72 -5.58 5.79 4.40
CA MET A 72 -5.60 4.92 3.23
C MET A 72 -4.78 5.52 2.09
N THR A 73 -5.03 6.79 1.70
CA THR A 73 -4.32 7.45 0.60
C THR A 73 -2.82 7.57 0.86
N ALA A 74 -2.42 7.80 2.11
CA ALA A 74 -1.01 7.81 2.48
C ALA A 74 -0.35 6.43 2.34
N GLY A 75 -1.11 5.34 2.57
CA GLY A 75 -0.63 3.98 2.41
C GLY A 75 -0.58 3.52 0.96
N VAL A 76 -1.48 3.98 0.09
CA VAL A 76 -1.54 3.55 -1.33
C VAL A 76 -0.27 3.91 -2.08
N VAL A 77 0.41 4.98 -1.69
CA VAL A 77 1.71 5.35 -2.30
C VAL A 77 2.73 4.25 -2.03
N GLY A 78 3.09 3.51 -3.06
CA GLY A 78 4.03 2.38 -3.00
C GLY A 78 3.39 0.99 -2.96
N MET A 79 2.07 0.88 -3.00
CA MET A 79 1.39 -0.38 -3.26
C MET A 79 1.46 -0.72 -4.75
N GLU A 80 1.82 -1.94 -5.05
CA GLU A 80 1.93 -2.44 -6.44
C GLU A 80 0.86 -3.49 -6.77
N LEU A 81 0.31 -4.11 -5.74
CA LEU A 81 -0.80 -5.03 -5.81
C LEU A 81 -1.78 -4.69 -4.68
N VAL A 82 -3.07 -4.71 -4.96
CA VAL A 82 -4.09 -4.48 -3.94
C VAL A 82 -5.03 -5.67 -3.86
N HIS A 83 -5.23 -6.19 -2.66
CA HIS A 83 -6.27 -7.13 -2.34
C HIS A 83 -7.55 -6.36 -2.03
N LEU A 84 -8.49 -6.36 -2.97
CA LEU A 84 -9.82 -5.84 -2.73
C LEU A 84 -10.66 -6.89 -2.00
N VAL A 85 -10.80 -6.73 -0.71
CA VAL A 85 -11.52 -7.70 0.14
C VAL A 85 -12.99 -7.34 0.19
N ILE A 86 -13.85 -8.27 -0.22
CA ILE A 86 -15.30 -8.14 -0.24
C ILE A 86 -15.89 -9.29 0.55
N ALA A 87 -16.76 -9.01 1.52
CA ALA A 87 -17.53 -10.03 2.19
C ALA A 87 -18.71 -10.41 1.32
N GLU A 88 -18.85 -11.69 1.02
CA GLU A 88 -19.88 -12.18 0.10
C GLU A 88 -21.30 -11.91 0.54
N VAL A 89 -21.55 -11.97 1.85
CA VAL A 89 -22.87 -11.68 2.42
C VAL A 89 -23.37 -10.26 2.16
N GLU A 90 -22.45 -9.33 1.87
CA GLU A 90 -22.74 -7.90 1.71
C GLU A 90 -22.50 -7.41 0.28
N GLY A 91 -21.66 -8.12 -0.49
CA GLY A 91 -21.29 -7.72 -1.86
C GLY A 91 -20.52 -6.39 -1.92
N VAL A 92 -20.70 -5.66 -3.03
CA VAL A 92 -20.00 -4.38 -3.26
C VAL A 92 -20.69 -3.25 -2.51
N MET A 93 -20.08 -2.81 -1.42
CA MET A 93 -20.57 -1.76 -0.55
C MET A 93 -20.08 -0.36 -1.01
N PRO A 94 -20.71 0.75 -0.57
CA PRO A 94 -20.31 2.11 -0.96
C PRO A 94 -18.83 2.41 -0.73
N GLN A 95 -18.27 2.02 0.42
CA GLN A 95 -16.84 2.23 0.70
C GLN A 95 -15.92 1.38 -0.20
N THR A 96 -16.39 0.24 -0.69
CA THR A 96 -15.66 -0.56 -1.68
C THR A 96 -15.52 0.23 -2.99
N ARG A 97 -16.59 0.90 -3.44
CA ARG A 97 -16.58 1.77 -4.61
C ARG A 97 -15.66 2.98 -4.42
N GLU A 98 -15.71 3.62 -3.25
CA GLU A 98 -14.81 4.74 -2.91
C GLU A 98 -13.35 4.30 -2.95
N HIS A 99 -13.01 3.16 -2.35
CA HIS A 99 -11.66 2.62 -2.37
C HIS A 99 -11.19 2.32 -3.79
N LEU A 100 -12.03 1.68 -4.61
CA LEU A 100 -11.74 1.44 -6.03
C LEU A 100 -11.50 2.74 -6.81
N ALA A 101 -12.33 3.75 -6.57
CA ALA A 101 -12.19 5.06 -7.19
C ALA A 101 -10.86 5.74 -6.82
N ILE A 102 -10.48 5.67 -5.54
CA ILE A 102 -9.20 6.21 -5.05
C ILE A 102 -8.02 5.44 -5.66
N LEU A 103 -8.05 4.11 -5.65
CA LEU A 103 -7.01 3.26 -6.25
C LEU A 103 -6.80 3.61 -7.73
N ARG A 104 -7.88 3.76 -8.47
CA ARG A 104 -7.83 4.18 -9.88
C ARG A 104 -7.20 5.55 -10.06
N LEU A 105 -7.62 6.57 -9.28
CA LEU A 105 -7.07 7.92 -9.35
C LEU A 105 -5.57 7.95 -9.01
N LEU A 106 -5.12 7.06 -8.14
CA LEU A 106 -3.72 6.91 -7.75
C LEU A 106 -2.91 6.01 -8.70
N GLY A 107 -3.55 5.49 -9.75
CA GLY A 107 -2.88 4.71 -10.80
C GLY A 107 -2.53 3.28 -10.39
N VAL A 108 -3.24 2.71 -9.41
CA VAL A 108 -3.10 1.28 -9.07
C VAL A 108 -3.86 0.46 -10.11
N GLU A 109 -3.12 -0.33 -10.88
CA GLU A 109 -3.67 -1.13 -11.99
C GLU A 109 -3.86 -2.60 -11.62
N ASN A 110 -3.12 -3.09 -10.61
CA ASN A 110 -3.13 -4.50 -10.24
C ASN A 110 -4.00 -4.70 -8.99
N ILE A 111 -5.19 -5.22 -9.22
CA ILE A 111 -6.17 -5.51 -8.18
C ILE A 111 -6.50 -7.00 -8.23
N LEU A 112 -6.31 -7.69 -7.12
CA LEU A 112 -6.77 -9.05 -6.89
C LEU A 112 -8.00 -8.99 -5.98
N VAL A 113 -9.15 -9.41 -6.47
CA VAL A 113 -10.37 -9.47 -5.68
C VAL A 113 -10.34 -10.70 -4.79
N VAL A 114 -10.58 -10.51 -3.51
CA VAL A 114 -10.67 -11.58 -2.53
C VAL A 114 -12.07 -11.60 -1.94
N LEU A 115 -12.87 -12.58 -2.37
CA LEU A 115 -14.19 -12.85 -1.80
C LEU A 115 -14.01 -13.59 -0.48
N ASN A 116 -14.31 -12.92 0.62
CA ASN A 116 -14.14 -13.47 1.97
C ASN A 116 -15.47 -13.88 2.56
N LYS A 117 -15.43 -14.76 3.55
CA LYS A 117 -16.57 -15.36 4.25
C LYS A 117 -17.40 -16.33 3.40
N CYS A 118 -16.79 -16.97 2.38
CA CYS A 118 -17.45 -17.94 1.46
C CYS A 118 -18.14 -19.10 2.18
N ASP A 119 -17.84 -19.32 3.43
CA ASP A 119 -18.48 -20.34 4.27
C ASP A 119 -19.89 -19.96 4.74
N LEU A 120 -20.37 -18.76 4.45
CA LEU A 120 -21.63 -18.23 4.94
C LEU A 120 -22.77 -18.21 3.88
N VAL A 121 -22.45 -18.47 2.63
CA VAL A 121 -23.41 -18.37 1.50
C VAL A 121 -23.32 -19.58 0.57
N ASP A 122 -24.31 -19.76 -0.28
CA ASP A 122 -24.37 -20.81 -1.29
C ASP A 122 -23.68 -20.39 -2.62
N GLU A 123 -23.53 -21.35 -3.53
CA GLU A 123 -22.83 -21.13 -4.81
C GLU A 123 -23.56 -20.15 -5.72
N GLU A 124 -24.89 -20.17 -5.74
CA GLU A 124 -25.70 -19.28 -6.59
C GLU A 124 -25.51 -17.81 -6.19
N TRP A 125 -25.45 -17.55 -4.89
CA TRP A 125 -25.16 -16.22 -4.37
C TRP A 125 -23.72 -15.76 -4.71
N LEU A 126 -22.73 -16.66 -4.61
CA LEU A 126 -21.34 -16.41 -4.97
C LEU A 126 -21.21 -15.93 -6.43
N GLU A 127 -21.79 -16.65 -7.36
CA GLU A 127 -21.78 -16.32 -8.78
C GLU A 127 -22.40 -14.94 -9.04
N MET A 128 -23.50 -14.60 -8.36
CA MET A 128 -24.15 -13.30 -8.49
C MET A 128 -23.27 -12.16 -7.98
N VAL A 129 -22.58 -12.34 -6.86
CA VAL A 129 -21.64 -11.33 -6.31
C VAL A 129 -20.43 -11.17 -7.20
N GLU A 130 -19.87 -12.24 -7.76
CA GLU A 130 -18.77 -12.18 -8.72
C GLU A 130 -19.17 -11.39 -9.98
N GLN A 131 -20.36 -11.63 -10.52
CA GLN A 131 -20.85 -10.86 -11.64
C GLN A 131 -20.97 -9.37 -11.31
N GLN A 132 -21.55 -9.04 -10.16
CA GLN A 132 -21.64 -7.64 -9.69
C GLN A 132 -20.26 -6.98 -9.62
N ILE A 133 -19.25 -7.68 -9.10
CA ILE A 133 -17.88 -7.17 -9.00
C ILE A 133 -17.29 -6.93 -10.38
N CYS A 134 -17.46 -7.88 -11.31
CA CYS A 134 -16.98 -7.72 -12.67
C CYS A 134 -17.59 -6.49 -13.36
N GLU A 135 -18.89 -6.28 -13.20
CA GLU A 135 -19.59 -5.12 -13.75
C GLU A 135 -19.06 -3.79 -13.17
N GLU A 136 -18.91 -3.69 -11.84
CA GLU A 136 -18.36 -2.51 -11.16
C GLU A 136 -16.92 -2.21 -11.58
N MET A 137 -16.08 -3.24 -11.67
CA MET A 137 -14.69 -3.10 -12.11
C MET A 137 -14.59 -2.66 -13.57
N GLN A 138 -15.37 -3.26 -14.46
CA GLN A 138 -15.43 -2.85 -15.86
C GLN A 138 -15.90 -1.40 -16.00
N GLN A 139 -16.93 -1.01 -15.29
CA GLN A 139 -17.44 0.35 -15.32
C GLN A 139 -16.39 1.36 -14.86
N LEU A 140 -15.67 1.07 -13.78
CA LEU A 140 -14.66 1.97 -13.25
C LEU A 140 -13.40 2.03 -14.12
N PHE A 141 -12.89 0.93 -14.63
CA PHE A 141 -11.61 0.88 -15.32
C PHE A 141 -11.69 1.09 -16.84
N THR A 142 -12.86 0.95 -17.47
CA THR A 142 -13.06 1.20 -18.91
C THR A 142 -13.34 2.68 -19.22
N VAL A 143 -13.99 3.42 -18.35
CA VAL A 143 -14.42 4.84 -18.58
C VAL A 143 -13.27 5.84 -18.76
N GLY A 144 -12.01 5.46 -18.52
CA GLY A 144 -10.86 6.37 -18.64
C GLY A 144 -10.08 6.32 -19.96
N GLN A 145 -10.42 5.41 -20.87
CA GLN A 145 -9.67 5.19 -22.12
C GLN A 145 -10.40 5.69 -23.40
N ARG A 146 -11.30 6.65 -23.29
CA ARG A 146 -11.85 7.30 -24.46
C ARG A 146 -10.78 8.13 -25.18
N ASN A 147 -9.93 7.45 -25.92
CA ASN A 147 -9.39 8.01 -27.16
C ASN A 147 -10.44 7.71 -28.23
N ASP A 148 -10.98 8.77 -28.84
CA ASP A 148 -12.08 8.74 -29.82
C ASP A 148 -11.82 7.93 -31.11
N GLN A 149 -10.87 7.00 -31.14
CA GLN A 149 -10.45 6.28 -32.34
C GLN A 149 -10.30 4.76 -32.21
N VAL A 150 -10.53 4.15 -31.05
CA VAL A 150 -10.44 2.67 -30.93
C VAL A 150 -11.60 2.15 -30.11
N GLU A 151 -12.53 1.47 -30.79
CA GLU A 151 -13.65 0.71 -30.20
C GLU A 151 -13.21 -0.63 -29.57
N ASP A 152 -11.95 -0.82 -29.25
CA ASP A 152 -11.53 -2.00 -28.50
C ASP A 152 -11.97 -1.83 -27.04
N LYS A 153 -13.10 -2.48 -26.72
CA LYS A 153 -13.46 -2.79 -25.34
C LYS A 153 -12.37 -3.69 -24.80
N LEU A 154 -11.35 -3.11 -24.18
CA LEU A 154 -10.43 -3.86 -23.33
C LEU A 154 -11.27 -4.46 -22.20
N GLU A 155 -11.57 -5.75 -22.32
CA GLU A 155 -12.16 -6.50 -21.21
C GLU A 155 -11.15 -6.49 -20.06
N TYR A 156 -11.50 -5.77 -18.99
CA TYR A 156 -10.72 -5.80 -17.76
C TYR A 156 -10.94 -7.17 -17.12
N ASN A 157 -9.95 -8.03 -17.22
CA ASN A 157 -10.01 -9.36 -16.65
C ASN A 157 -9.79 -9.26 -15.14
N VAL A 158 -10.81 -9.58 -14.36
CA VAL A 158 -10.79 -9.49 -12.89
C VAL A 158 -10.38 -10.85 -12.34
N ASP A 159 -9.22 -10.91 -11.69
CA ASP A 159 -8.82 -12.10 -10.93
C ASP A 159 -9.57 -12.13 -9.60
N ILE A 160 -10.39 -13.16 -9.38
CA ILE A 160 -11.19 -13.34 -8.16
C ILE A 160 -10.74 -14.63 -7.46
N VAL A 161 -10.55 -14.57 -6.15
CA VAL A 161 -10.24 -15.74 -5.30
C VAL A 161 -11.23 -15.79 -4.15
N ARG A 162 -11.88 -16.94 -3.96
CA ARG A 162 -12.84 -17.20 -2.88
C ARG A 162 -12.11 -17.72 -1.65
N VAL A 163 -12.36 -17.13 -0.49
CA VAL A 163 -11.73 -17.53 0.76
C VAL A 163 -12.70 -17.46 1.94
N SER A 164 -12.37 -18.21 2.97
CA SER A 164 -12.85 -17.94 4.32
C SER A 164 -11.64 -17.74 5.22
N ALA A 165 -11.35 -16.51 5.56
CA ALA A 165 -10.22 -16.17 6.44
C ALA A 165 -10.35 -16.79 7.83
N LYS A 166 -11.58 -17.13 8.25
CA LYS A 166 -11.88 -17.76 9.53
C LYS A 166 -11.61 -19.27 9.53
N SER A 167 -12.04 -19.98 8.49
CA SER A 167 -11.86 -21.43 8.38
C SER A 167 -10.53 -21.85 7.75
N GLY A 168 -9.87 -20.92 7.01
CA GLY A 168 -8.68 -21.19 6.23
C GLY A 168 -8.94 -21.70 4.81
N ALA A 169 -10.21 -21.88 4.42
CA ALA A 169 -10.55 -22.31 3.07
C ALA A 169 -10.09 -21.29 2.03
N GLY A 170 -9.53 -21.75 0.91
CA GLY A 170 -9.05 -20.90 -0.21
C GLY A 170 -7.74 -20.12 0.06
N ILE A 171 -7.18 -20.17 1.26
CA ILE A 171 -5.97 -19.38 1.62
C ILE A 171 -4.75 -19.84 0.81
N GLU A 172 -4.57 -21.14 0.57
CA GLU A 172 -3.43 -21.65 -0.22
C GLU A 172 -3.59 -21.28 -1.71
N GLU A 173 -4.81 -21.26 -2.24
CA GLU A 173 -5.09 -20.77 -3.59
C GLU A 173 -4.76 -19.29 -3.70
N LEU A 174 -5.18 -18.49 -2.72
CA LEU A 174 -4.84 -17.07 -2.64
C LEU A 174 -3.33 -16.85 -2.60
N ARG A 175 -2.57 -17.62 -1.81
CA ARG A 175 -1.09 -17.56 -1.80
C ARG A 175 -0.49 -17.84 -3.18
N SER A 176 -1.01 -18.84 -3.88
CA SER A 176 -0.57 -19.18 -5.22
C SER A 176 -0.84 -18.06 -6.23
N GLN A 177 -2.00 -17.43 -6.14
CA GLN A 177 -2.36 -16.30 -7.01
C GLN A 177 -1.54 -15.05 -6.70
N ILE A 178 -1.30 -14.77 -5.42
CA ILE A 178 -0.37 -13.69 -5.00
C ILE A 178 1.00 -13.88 -5.63
N LEU A 179 1.56 -15.09 -5.56
CA LEU A 179 2.87 -15.39 -6.15
C LEU A 179 2.91 -15.12 -7.67
N LYS A 180 1.84 -15.48 -8.39
CA LYS A 180 1.72 -15.19 -9.83
C LYS A 180 1.69 -13.68 -10.10
N CYS A 181 0.88 -12.94 -9.34
CA CYS A 181 0.78 -11.49 -9.46
C CYS A 181 2.12 -10.80 -9.17
N VAL A 182 2.82 -11.21 -8.11
CA VAL A 182 4.14 -10.68 -7.73
C VAL A 182 5.17 -10.91 -8.83
N LYS A 183 5.22 -12.11 -9.42
CA LYS A 183 6.13 -12.43 -10.53
C LYS A 183 5.85 -11.56 -11.75
N LYS A 184 4.58 -11.42 -12.13
CA LYS A 184 4.16 -10.55 -13.24
C LYS A 184 4.58 -9.10 -13.02
N GLN A 185 4.42 -8.57 -11.80
CA GLN A 185 4.84 -7.21 -11.46
C GLN A 185 6.33 -7.00 -11.60
N LYS A 186 7.14 -7.95 -11.18
CA LYS A 186 8.59 -7.85 -11.30
C LYS A 186 9.07 -7.81 -12.75
N GLU A 187 8.40 -8.53 -13.65
CA GLU A 187 8.73 -8.54 -15.08
C GLU A 187 8.42 -7.20 -15.77
N MET A 188 7.40 -6.47 -15.27
CA MET A 188 6.97 -5.17 -15.82
C MET A 188 7.84 -4.00 -15.39
N TRP A 189 8.75 -4.19 -14.45
CA TRP A 189 9.51 -3.09 -13.87
C TRP A 189 10.53 -2.49 -14.86
N LYS A 190 10.43 -1.18 -15.06
CA LYS A 190 11.32 -0.40 -15.93
C LYS A 190 12.14 0.58 -15.08
N ILE A 191 13.44 0.63 -15.34
CA ILE A 191 14.46 1.59 -14.91
C ILE A 191 14.28 2.23 -13.52
N PRO A 192 15.18 1.97 -12.56
CA PRO A 192 15.15 2.61 -11.25
C PRO A 192 15.42 4.11 -11.38
N ALA A 193 14.52 4.92 -10.81
CA ALA A 193 14.78 6.32 -10.54
C ALA A 193 15.67 6.47 -9.29
N PHE A 194 16.00 7.72 -8.91
CA PHE A 194 16.69 7.96 -7.64
C PHE A 194 15.80 7.58 -6.43
N PRO A 195 16.41 7.19 -5.29
CA PRO A 195 15.64 6.76 -4.13
C PRO A 195 14.74 7.88 -3.58
N ARG A 196 13.49 7.52 -3.29
CA ARG A 196 12.49 8.41 -2.69
C ARG A 196 11.72 7.66 -1.63
N LEU A 197 11.74 8.17 -0.42
CA LEU A 197 10.98 7.60 0.71
C LEU A 197 10.01 8.65 1.23
N PRO A 198 8.72 8.59 0.85
CA PRO A 198 7.66 9.36 1.50
C PRO A 198 7.53 8.96 2.97
N VAL A 199 7.52 9.94 3.85
CA VAL A 199 7.44 9.72 5.30
C VAL A 199 5.98 9.58 5.71
N ASP A 200 5.61 8.41 6.22
CA ASP A 200 4.28 8.15 6.77
C ASP A 200 4.20 8.31 8.28
N ARG A 201 5.31 8.08 9.01
CA ARG A 201 5.39 8.28 10.47
C ARG A 201 6.73 8.86 10.89
N VAL A 202 6.71 9.58 11.99
CA VAL A 202 7.91 10.16 12.63
C VAL A 202 7.89 9.83 14.11
N PHE A 203 8.98 9.27 14.59
CA PHE A 203 9.16 8.91 16.00
C PHE A 203 10.39 9.63 16.56
N SER A 204 10.31 10.07 17.82
CA SER A 204 11.45 10.51 18.59
C SER A 204 11.79 9.43 19.62
N ILE A 205 12.92 8.77 19.46
CA ILE A 205 13.33 7.66 20.34
C ILE A 205 14.46 8.17 21.23
N LYS A 206 14.27 8.08 22.55
CA LYS A 206 15.27 8.50 23.53
C LYS A 206 16.58 7.72 23.32
N GLY A 207 17.68 8.43 23.08
CA GLY A 207 19.00 7.85 22.80
C GLY A 207 19.27 7.53 21.32
N SER A 208 18.25 7.27 20.50
CA SER A 208 18.40 6.99 19.06
C SER A 208 18.11 8.20 18.18
N GLY A 209 17.41 9.23 18.68
CA GLY A 209 17.09 10.42 17.92
C GLY A 209 15.79 10.30 17.12
N THR A 210 15.77 10.85 15.91
CA THR A 210 14.58 10.86 15.05
C THR A 210 14.59 9.66 14.12
N VAL A 211 13.54 8.88 14.18
CA VAL A 211 13.29 7.74 13.29
C VAL A 211 12.05 8.04 12.45
N VAL A 212 12.15 7.81 11.18
CA VAL A 212 11.03 7.93 10.23
C VAL A 212 10.74 6.60 9.58
N THR A 213 9.48 6.36 9.23
CA THR A 213 9.10 5.20 8.43
C THR A 213 8.46 5.62 7.12
N GLY A 214 8.57 4.75 6.13
CA GLY A 214 8.00 4.92 4.81
C GLY A 214 8.32 3.75 3.89
N THR A 215 7.69 3.71 2.73
CA THR A 215 8.03 2.77 1.68
C THR A 215 9.03 3.42 0.73
N LEU A 216 10.16 2.77 0.51
CA LEU A 216 11.13 3.24 -0.49
C LEU A 216 10.57 2.94 -1.89
N LEU A 217 10.24 3.99 -2.64
CA LEU A 217 9.59 3.86 -3.96
C LEU A 217 10.56 3.39 -5.04
N ASP A 218 11.78 3.91 -5.01
CA ASP A 218 12.81 3.63 -6.00
C ASP A 218 14.19 3.54 -5.36
N GLY A 219 15.14 2.94 -6.07
CA GLY A 219 16.56 2.94 -5.72
C GLY A 219 16.90 2.18 -4.45
N LYS A 220 17.96 2.64 -3.78
CA LYS A 220 18.50 2.04 -2.56
C LYS A 220 19.04 3.14 -1.64
N ILE A 221 18.85 2.99 -0.34
CA ILE A 221 19.41 3.88 0.69
C ILE A 221 20.23 3.02 1.66
N HIS A 222 21.47 3.43 1.90
CA HIS A 222 22.37 2.74 2.82
C HIS A 222 22.50 3.50 4.16
N SER A 223 22.85 2.77 5.18
CA SER A 223 23.37 3.37 6.40
C SER A 223 24.63 4.18 6.07
N GLY A 224 24.68 5.42 6.55
CA GLY A 224 25.76 6.37 6.25
C GLY A 224 25.47 7.35 5.11
N ASP A 225 24.46 7.11 4.29
CA ASP A 225 24.14 7.99 3.17
C ASP A 225 23.73 9.39 3.62
N ARG A 226 24.05 10.38 2.77
CA ARG A 226 23.55 11.74 2.89
C ARG A 226 22.25 11.85 2.11
N VAL A 227 21.23 12.34 2.79
CA VAL A 227 19.88 12.53 2.24
C VAL A 227 19.36 13.91 2.58
N MET A 228 18.39 14.38 1.81
CA MET A 228 17.70 15.64 2.03
C MET A 228 16.22 15.39 2.28
N ILE A 229 15.65 16.15 3.21
CA ILE A 229 14.22 16.14 3.53
C ILE A 229 13.55 17.27 2.76
N TYR A 230 12.60 16.90 1.92
CA TYR A 230 11.81 17.84 1.12
C TYR A 230 10.42 18.01 1.70
N PRO A 231 9.80 19.23 1.62
CA PRO A 231 10.26 20.41 0.89
C PRO A 231 11.23 21.31 1.66
N GLN A 232 11.52 21.05 2.95
CA GLN A 232 12.33 21.94 3.82
C GLN A 232 13.78 22.07 3.35
N GLN A 233 14.27 21.14 2.55
CA GLN A 233 15.66 21.04 2.10
C GLN A 233 16.66 20.95 3.27
N THR A 234 16.31 20.15 4.27
CA THR A 234 17.13 19.89 5.44
C THR A 234 18.05 18.71 5.16
N SER A 235 19.37 18.93 5.27
CA SER A 235 20.36 17.87 5.06
C SER A 235 20.45 16.97 6.28
N CYS A 236 20.43 15.67 6.05
CA CYS A 236 20.53 14.65 7.08
C CYS A 236 21.49 13.53 6.67
N ARG A 237 21.96 12.78 7.67
CA ARG A 237 22.67 11.53 7.48
C ARG A 237 21.82 10.38 7.99
N VAL A 238 21.76 9.29 7.25
CA VAL A 238 21.15 8.03 7.69
C VAL A 238 22.12 7.35 8.66
N ARG A 239 21.75 7.25 9.93
CA ARG A 239 22.55 6.59 10.98
C ARG A 239 22.34 5.09 11.01
N GLY A 240 21.15 4.64 10.64
CA GLY A 240 20.78 3.23 10.60
C GLY A 240 19.52 3.01 9.78
N VAL A 241 19.40 1.82 9.27
CA VAL A 241 18.28 1.34 8.45
C VAL A 241 17.71 0.09 9.13
N GLN A 242 16.38 -0.01 9.18
CA GLN A 242 15.69 -1.23 9.58
C GLN A 242 14.66 -1.61 8.50
N VAL A 243 14.62 -2.89 8.17
CA VAL A 243 13.66 -3.49 7.24
C VAL A 243 13.05 -4.70 7.94
N HIS A 244 11.70 -4.79 7.94
CA HIS A 244 10.98 -5.88 8.62
C HIS A 244 11.38 -6.06 10.10
N GLU A 245 11.54 -4.94 10.82
CA GLU A 245 11.94 -4.90 12.25
C GLU A 245 13.36 -5.43 12.55
N GLN A 246 14.17 -5.65 11.52
CA GLN A 246 15.56 -6.08 11.66
C GLN A 246 16.52 -4.98 11.15
N GLU A 247 17.68 -4.85 11.78
CA GLU A 247 18.73 -3.97 11.30
C GLU A 247 19.25 -4.46 9.95
N ALA A 248 19.46 -3.52 9.02
CA ALA A 248 19.95 -3.78 7.68
C ALA A 248 21.00 -2.73 7.30
N GLU A 249 21.94 -3.10 6.44
CA GLU A 249 22.91 -2.15 5.88
C GLU A 249 22.26 -1.15 4.92
N ALA A 250 21.19 -1.58 4.26
CA ALA A 250 20.43 -0.77 3.30
C ALA A 250 18.97 -1.20 3.19
N CYS A 251 18.16 -0.33 2.63
CA CYS A 251 16.82 -0.68 2.13
C CYS A 251 16.73 -0.48 0.63
N GLU A 252 15.87 -1.26 -0.02
CA GLU A 252 15.67 -1.30 -1.46
C GLU A 252 14.25 -0.91 -1.87
N ALA A 253 14.06 -0.61 -3.15
CA ALA A 253 12.75 -0.25 -3.71
C ALA A 253 11.69 -1.31 -3.38
N GLY A 254 10.50 -0.85 -3.00
CA GLY A 254 9.39 -1.69 -2.56
C GLY A 254 9.50 -2.18 -1.11
N GLN A 255 10.56 -1.80 -0.35
CA GLN A 255 10.65 -2.14 1.06
C GLN A 255 10.09 -1.04 1.94
N ARG A 256 9.25 -1.43 2.89
CA ARG A 256 8.93 -0.56 4.01
C ARG A 256 10.07 -0.56 5.00
N SER A 257 10.58 0.64 5.27
CA SER A 257 11.81 0.82 6.03
C SER A 257 11.67 1.86 7.12
N ALA A 258 12.44 1.71 8.17
CA ALA A 258 12.66 2.74 9.17
C ALA A 258 14.08 3.29 9.02
N LEU A 259 14.19 4.62 8.90
CA LEU A 259 15.46 5.32 8.80
C LEU A 259 15.71 6.13 10.07
N ASN A 260 16.82 5.89 10.74
CA ASN A 260 17.29 6.73 11.82
C ASN A 260 18.07 7.91 11.21
N LEU A 261 17.60 9.13 11.43
CA LEU A 261 18.13 10.33 10.81
C LEU A 261 18.84 11.23 11.83
N VAL A 262 19.98 11.72 11.42
CA VAL A 262 20.72 12.76 12.14
C VAL A 262 20.81 13.98 11.24
N GLN A 263 20.29 15.10 11.73
CA GLN A 263 20.38 16.37 11.03
C GLN A 263 21.85 16.82 10.97
N THR A 264 22.32 17.24 9.80
CA THR A 264 23.71 17.68 9.57
C THR A 264 23.81 19.19 9.40
N ASP A 265 22.71 19.86 9.07
CA ASP A 265 22.64 21.31 9.06
C ASP A 265 22.01 21.86 10.36
N ARG A 266 22.24 23.14 10.65
CA ARG A 266 21.73 23.81 11.87
C ARG A 266 20.33 24.42 11.69
N ARG A 267 19.61 24.06 10.61
CA ARG A 267 18.28 24.59 10.36
C ARG A 267 17.28 23.88 11.28
N GLN A 268 16.87 24.53 12.34
CA GLN A 268 15.80 24.03 13.21
C GLN A 268 14.51 24.80 12.91
N SER A 269 13.39 24.10 12.86
CA SER A 269 12.07 24.72 12.93
C SER A 269 11.79 25.24 14.34
N SER A 270 10.79 26.10 14.48
CA SER A 270 10.39 26.69 15.77
C SER A 270 9.99 25.67 16.84
N ASP A 271 9.60 24.46 16.44
CA ASP A 271 9.20 23.35 17.31
C ASP A 271 10.32 22.30 17.54
N GLY A 272 11.56 22.58 17.07
CA GLY A 272 12.72 21.70 17.21
C GLY A 272 12.67 20.42 16.37
N LYS A 273 11.64 20.25 15.53
CA LYS A 273 11.52 19.13 14.61
C LYS A 273 12.06 19.52 13.24
N PHE A 274 12.70 18.59 12.56
CA PHE A 274 13.27 18.81 11.21
C PHE A 274 12.61 17.93 10.14
N VAL A 275 11.73 17.00 10.53
CA VAL A 275 10.99 16.11 9.61
C VAL A 275 9.55 15.90 10.12
N TYR A 276 8.63 15.80 9.17
CA TYR A 276 7.21 15.64 9.42
C TYR A 276 6.63 14.55 8.52
N ARG A 277 5.49 13.98 8.89
CA ARG A 277 4.68 13.14 8.01
C ARG A 277 4.34 13.91 6.73
N GLY A 278 4.43 13.23 5.57
CA GLY A 278 4.25 13.82 4.24
C GLY A 278 5.51 14.43 3.63
N ASN A 279 6.61 14.51 4.38
CA ASN A 279 7.91 14.85 3.78
C ASN A 279 8.41 13.71 2.90
N VAL A 280 9.34 14.02 1.99
CA VAL A 280 10.02 13.03 1.15
C VAL A 280 11.51 13.07 1.45
N ILE A 281 12.08 11.91 1.72
CA ILE A 281 13.52 11.72 1.85
C ILE A 281 14.07 11.25 0.50
N ALA A 282 15.07 11.96 -0.01
CA ALA A 282 15.71 11.64 -1.27
C ALA A 282 17.18 12.10 -1.25
N PRO A 283 18.04 11.68 -2.21
CA PRO A 283 19.39 12.19 -2.32
C PRO A 283 19.43 13.71 -2.46
N GLU A 284 20.49 14.33 -1.94
CA GLU A 284 20.68 15.77 -2.01
C GLU A 284 20.67 16.24 -3.47
N GLY A 285 19.90 17.28 -3.76
CA GLY A 285 19.78 17.86 -5.12
C GLY A 285 18.95 17.06 -6.13
N SER A 286 18.40 15.90 -5.75
CA SER A 286 17.61 15.04 -6.64
C SER A 286 16.20 15.57 -6.94
N MET A 287 15.67 16.41 -6.05
CA MET A 287 14.33 17.01 -6.18
C MET A 287 14.40 18.53 -6.12
N LYS A 288 13.47 19.21 -6.80
CA LYS A 288 13.31 20.67 -6.76
C LYS A 288 11.99 21.02 -6.13
N VAL A 289 12.02 21.98 -5.19
CA VAL A 289 10.81 22.59 -4.66
C VAL A 289 10.31 23.64 -5.64
N SER A 290 9.06 23.52 -6.08
CA SER A 290 8.43 24.48 -6.99
C SER A 290 7.23 25.15 -6.35
N ARG A 291 7.02 26.43 -6.69
CA ARG A 291 5.81 27.18 -6.33
C ARG A 291 4.76 27.15 -7.45
N TYR A 292 5.14 26.69 -8.63
CA TYR A 292 4.29 26.60 -9.80
C TYR A 292 4.29 25.17 -10.30
N VAL A 293 3.10 24.63 -10.54
CA VAL A 293 2.91 23.29 -11.07
C VAL A 293 1.88 23.32 -12.18
N ASN A 294 2.09 22.51 -13.21
CA ASN A 294 1.05 22.19 -14.17
C ASN A 294 0.33 20.95 -13.68
N ALA A 295 -0.98 20.99 -13.57
CA ALA A 295 -1.79 19.88 -13.13
C ALA A 295 -2.79 19.47 -14.22
N LYS A 296 -2.92 18.15 -14.43
CA LYS A 296 -4.03 17.56 -15.18
C LYS A 296 -5.07 17.08 -14.17
N LEU A 297 -6.27 17.63 -14.27
CA LEU A 297 -7.37 17.22 -13.41
C LEU A 297 -8.19 16.12 -14.10
N THR A 298 -8.39 15.02 -13.41
CA THR A 298 -9.31 13.95 -13.82
C THR A 298 -10.42 13.85 -12.81
N LEU A 299 -11.67 13.96 -13.25
CA LEU A 299 -12.85 13.82 -12.41
C LEU A 299 -13.46 12.45 -12.66
N LEU A 300 -13.92 11.82 -11.59
CA LEU A 300 -14.76 10.63 -11.68
C LEU A 300 -16.20 11.11 -11.91
N THR A 301 -16.87 10.52 -12.88
CA THR A 301 -18.33 10.66 -13.03
C THR A 301 -19.00 9.81 -11.95
N GLN A 302 -19.90 10.44 -11.19
CA GLN A 302 -20.74 9.74 -10.21
C GLN A 302 -21.71 8.80 -10.89
#